data_38064b3e785ee7fc9cc75f95d1e68b6c
#
_entry.id   38064b3e785ee7fc9cc75f95d1e68b6c
#
_cell.length_a   1.000
_cell.length_b   1.000
_cell.length_c   1.000
_cell.angle_alpha   90.00
_cell.angle_beta   90.00
_cell.angle_gamma   90.00
#
_symmetry.space_group_name_H-M   'P 1'
#
loop_
_entity.id
_entity.type
_entity.pdbx_description
1 polymer ?
#
loop_
_entity_poly.entity_id
_entity_poly.type
_entity_poly.pdbx_seq_one_letter_code
_entity_poly.pdbx_strand_id
1 'polypeptide(L)'
;MKTTLRIFRIISKLLLLAYVTIVNFVFITVFYALLLSILRHIWPAYIPGLFDEGVIPYLVNTLPYYLLLLFILYSISPLNVWVLRRKEGYRPLNSSDRMRLERLLSEMGMNRKLKLYRNNDARVNAAAFGFNTIGLTGGVLAATSDEELKGVISHE
;
A
#
# COMPACT_ATOMS: atom_id res chain seq x y z
N MET A 1 4.94 27.19 -11.63
CA MET A 1 3.64 26.65 -11.19
C MET A 1 3.57 25.10 -11.21
N LYS A 2 3.94 24.39 -12.30
CA LYS A 2 3.91 22.91 -12.35
C LYS A 2 4.81 22.21 -11.32
N THR A 3 5.99 22.76 -11.03
CA THR A 3 6.95 22.17 -10.07
C THR A 3 6.45 22.24 -8.63
N THR A 4 5.84 23.34 -8.24
CA THR A 4 5.30 23.58 -6.89
C THR A 4 4.15 22.63 -6.57
N LEU A 5 3.23 22.41 -7.54
CA LEU A 5 2.15 21.45 -7.44
C LEU A 5 2.67 19.99 -7.29
N ARG A 6 3.77 19.67 -7.95
CA ARG A 6 4.41 18.35 -7.87
C ARG A 6 5.03 18.11 -6.50
N ILE A 7 5.73 19.10 -5.95
CA ILE A 7 6.31 19.03 -4.61
C ILE A 7 5.20 18.87 -3.57
N PHE A 8 4.14 19.67 -3.66
CA PHE A 8 3.00 19.59 -2.75
C PHE A 8 2.34 18.18 -2.76
N ARG A 9 2.17 17.58 -3.94
CA ARG A 9 1.60 16.23 -4.07
C ARG A 9 2.52 15.15 -3.47
N ILE A 10 3.83 15.30 -3.58
CA ILE A 10 4.78 14.38 -2.95
C ILE A 10 4.70 14.52 -1.43
N ILE A 11 4.70 15.73 -0.91
CA ILE A 11 4.62 16.02 0.53
C ILE A 11 3.32 15.46 1.10
N SER A 12 2.18 15.68 0.45
CA SER A 12 0.89 15.15 0.93
C SER A 12 0.84 13.62 0.96
N LYS A 13 1.43 12.94 -0.03
CA LYS A 13 1.55 11.46 -0.03
C LYS A 13 2.47 10.96 1.09
N LEU A 14 3.56 11.66 1.36
CA LEU A 14 4.47 11.32 2.47
C LEU A 14 3.80 11.54 3.83
N LEU A 15 3.05 12.64 3.99
CA LEU A 15 2.30 12.92 5.22
C LEU A 15 1.20 11.88 5.45
N LEU A 16 0.47 11.49 4.40
CA LEU A 16 -0.54 10.43 4.49
C LEU A 16 0.10 9.08 4.88
N LEU A 17 1.22 8.73 4.27
CA LEU A 17 1.96 7.51 4.62
C LEU A 17 2.42 7.55 6.07
N ALA A 18 3.00 8.66 6.53
CA ALA A 18 3.42 8.84 7.91
C ALA A 18 2.24 8.73 8.88
N TYR A 19 1.10 9.37 8.57
CA TYR A 19 -0.12 9.28 9.37
C TYR A 19 -0.62 7.84 9.50
N VAL A 20 -0.77 7.12 8.37
CA VAL A 20 -1.21 5.72 8.37
C VAL A 20 -0.24 4.84 9.16
N THR A 21 1.07 5.08 9.03
CA THR A 21 2.10 4.33 9.77
C THR A 21 1.99 4.57 11.26
N ILE A 22 1.81 5.83 11.70
CA ILE A 22 1.65 6.19 13.11
C ILE A 22 0.39 5.56 13.69
N VAL A 23 -0.74 5.66 13.00
CA VAL A 23 -2.02 5.07 13.47
C VAL A 23 -1.90 3.55 13.63
N ASN A 24 -1.32 2.87 12.64
CA ASN A 24 -1.11 1.42 12.74
C ASN A 24 -0.12 1.06 13.87
N PHE A 25 0.94 1.83 14.07
CA PHE A 25 1.88 1.62 15.16
C PHE A 25 1.20 1.76 16.52
N VAL A 26 0.43 2.81 16.73
CA VAL A 26 -0.33 3.01 17.97
C VAL A 26 -1.29 1.84 18.20
N PHE A 27 -2.02 1.43 17.17
CA PHE A 27 -2.95 0.30 17.27
C PHE A 27 -2.24 -1.00 17.64
N ILE A 28 -1.14 -1.33 16.97
CA ILE A 28 -0.33 -2.52 17.25
C ILE A 28 0.22 -2.46 18.69
N THR A 29 0.72 -1.31 19.12
CA THR A 29 1.29 -1.13 20.46
C THR A 29 0.23 -1.29 21.55
N VAL A 30 -0.94 -0.69 21.37
CA VAL A 30 -2.07 -0.82 22.32
C VAL A 30 -2.57 -2.26 22.37
N PHE A 31 -2.80 -2.89 21.21
CA PHE A 31 -3.24 -4.29 21.15
C PHE A 31 -2.22 -5.21 21.81
N TYR A 32 -0.95 -5.00 21.58
CA TYR A 32 0.14 -5.76 22.18
C TYR A 32 0.22 -5.57 23.69
N ALA A 33 0.10 -4.32 24.19
CA ALA A 33 0.07 -4.03 25.62
C ALA A 33 -1.12 -4.70 26.31
N LEU A 34 -2.31 -4.71 25.67
CA LEU A 34 -3.49 -5.43 26.17
C LEU A 34 -3.25 -6.93 26.20
N LEU A 35 -2.71 -7.52 25.13
CA LEU A 35 -2.39 -8.94 25.06
C LEU A 35 -1.40 -9.35 26.17
N LEU A 36 -0.37 -8.55 26.38
CA LEU A 36 0.61 -8.78 27.45
C LEU A 36 -0.03 -8.65 28.84
N SER A 37 -0.89 -7.66 29.05
CA SER A 37 -1.61 -7.50 30.31
C SER A 37 -2.44 -8.75 30.63
N ILE A 38 -3.15 -9.29 29.63
CA ILE A 38 -3.92 -10.52 29.75
C ILE A 38 -3.02 -11.71 30.05
N LEU A 39 -1.95 -11.89 29.27
CA LEU A 39 -0.99 -12.98 29.48
C LEU A 39 -0.33 -12.90 30.84
N ARG A 40 0.06 -11.72 31.31
CA ARG A 40 0.66 -11.49 32.62
C ARG A 40 -0.31 -11.79 33.76
N HIS A 41 -1.61 -11.65 33.53
CA HIS A 41 -2.63 -11.98 34.51
C HIS A 41 -2.91 -13.49 34.59
N ILE A 42 -2.90 -14.18 33.46
CA ILE A 42 -3.23 -15.61 33.36
C ILE A 42 -2.00 -16.51 33.63
N TRP A 43 -0.82 -16.13 33.13
CA TRP A 43 0.38 -16.98 33.09
C TRP A 43 1.17 -17.13 34.41
N PRO A 44 1.20 -16.17 35.35
CA PRO A 44 1.93 -16.36 36.60
C PRO A 44 1.50 -17.60 37.40
N ALA A 45 0.26 -18.04 37.19
CA ALA A 45 -0.24 -19.28 37.78
C ALA A 45 0.44 -20.54 37.23
N TYR A 46 1.08 -20.46 36.04
CA TYR A 46 1.64 -21.62 35.34
C TYR A 46 3.16 -21.59 35.22
N ILE A 47 3.79 -20.41 35.11
CA ILE A 47 5.25 -20.27 34.91
C ILE A 47 5.75 -19.04 35.68
N PRO A 48 6.02 -19.18 37.00
CA PRO A 48 6.59 -18.10 37.80
C PRO A 48 8.00 -17.75 37.29
N GLY A 49 8.34 -16.46 37.22
CA GLY A 49 9.65 -15.96 36.82
C GLY A 49 9.88 -15.75 35.33
N LEU A 50 8.97 -16.19 34.47
CA LEU A 50 9.14 -16.05 33.02
C LEU A 50 9.17 -14.58 32.55
N PHE A 51 8.55 -13.67 33.32
CA PHE A 51 8.40 -12.25 32.98
C PHE A 51 9.26 -11.32 33.85
N ASP A 52 9.95 -11.83 34.86
CA ASP A 52 10.65 -10.96 35.82
C ASP A 52 12.06 -10.58 35.36
N GLU A 53 12.77 -11.52 34.72
CA GLU A 53 14.11 -11.23 34.18
C GLU A 53 14.37 -12.08 32.93
N GLY A 54 14.98 -11.51 31.87
CA GLY A 54 15.52 -12.25 30.74
C GLY A 54 14.98 -11.89 29.35
N VAL A 55 14.94 -12.88 28.47
CA VAL A 55 14.65 -12.71 27.03
C VAL A 55 13.23 -12.21 26.77
N ILE A 56 12.27 -12.58 27.61
CA ILE A 56 10.86 -12.23 27.36
C ILE A 56 10.58 -10.74 27.55
N PRO A 57 10.97 -10.07 28.65
CA PRO A 57 10.82 -8.62 28.77
C PRO A 57 11.50 -7.86 27.63
N TYR A 58 12.68 -8.33 27.19
CA TYR A 58 13.37 -7.73 26.06
C TYR A 58 12.59 -7.89 24.74
N LEU A 59 12.14 -9.10 24.42
CA LEU A 59 11.33 -9.36 23.23
C LEU A 59 10.01 -8.56 23.25
N VAL A 60 9.39 -8.50 24.43
CA VAL A 60 8.16 -7.74 24.64
C VAL A 60 8.35 -6.27 24.32
N ASN A 61 9.41 -5.66 24.80
CA ASN A 61 9.69 -4.24 24.58
C ASN A 61 10.17 -3.94 23.16
N THR A 62 10.82 -4.89 22.47
CA THR A 62 11.41 -4.66 21.15
C THR A 62 10.52 -5.12 19.99
N LEU A 63 9.66 -6.11 20.22
CA LEU A 63 8.79 -6.69 19.17
C LEU A 63 7.95 -5.65 18.42
N PRO A 64 7.31 -4.63 19.05
CA PRO A 64 6.56 -3.61 18.34
C PRO A 64 7.40 -2.84 17.32
N TYR A 65 8.66 -2.58 17.62
CA TYR A 65 9.58 -1.87 16.71
C TYR A 65 9.95 -2.75 15.51
N TYR A 66 10.18 -4.05 15.71
CA TYR A 66 10.42 -4.99 14.61
C TYR A 66 9.19 -5.16 13.73
N LEU A 67 7.99 -5.25 14.32
CA LEU A 67 6.74 -5.31 13.57
C LEU A 67 6.50 -4.05 12.75
N LEU A 68 6.78 -2.88 13.32
CA LEU A 68 6.70 -1.61 12.60
C LEU A 68 7.68 -1.57 11.42
N LEU A 69 8.94 -1.97 11.66
CA LEU A 69 9.95 -2.03 10.61
C LEU A 69 9.52 -2.98 9.47
N LEU A 70 9.05 -4.18 9.82
CA LEU A 70 8.54 -5.14 8.85
C LEU A 70 7.33 -4.60 8.07
N PHE A 71 6.42 -3.89 8.74
CA PHE A 71 5.27 -3.24 8.10
C PHE A 71 5.71 -2.18 7.09
N ILE A 72 6.67 -1.32 7.48
CA ILE A 72 7.23 -0.30 6.57
C ILE A 72 7.90 -0.98 5.37
N LEU A 73 8.78 -1.95 5.61
CA LEU A 73 9.45 -2.69 4.55
C LEU A 73 8.46 -3.40 3.61
N TYR A 74 7.42 -4.01 4.16
CA TYR A 74 6.35 -4.61 3.37
C TYR A 74 5.61 -3.56 2.53
N SER A 75 5.25 -2.42 3.12
CA SER A 75 4.46 -1.36 2.46
C SER A 75 5.18 -0.76 1.24
N ILE A 76 6.51 -0.64 1.30
CA ILE A 76 7.34 -0.13 0.19
C ILE A 76 7.83 -1.23 -0.75
N SER A 77 7.63 -2.49 -0.39
CA SER A 77 8.18 -3.62 -1.14
C SER A 77 7.39 -3.92 -2.42
N PRO A 78 8.04 -4.46 -3.46
CA PRO A 78 7.35 -4.97 -4.64
C PRO A 78 6.43 -6.16 -4.30
N LEU A 79 6.63 -6.80 -3.15
CA LEU A 79 5.79 -7.89 -2.64
C LEU A 79 4.36 -7.39 -2.35
N ASN A 80 4.21 -6.22 -1.73
CA ASN A 80 2.90 -5.61 -1.49
C ASN A 80 2.13 -5.40 -2.81
N VAL A 81 2.81 -4.83 -3.83
CA VAL A 81 2.23 -4.66 -5.17
C VAL A 81 1.83 -5.99 -5.77
N TRP A 82 2.66 -7.03 -5.63
CA TRP A 82 2.37 -8.37 -6.14
C TRP A 82 1.17 -9.01 -5.44
N VAL A 83 1.08 -8.91 -4.10
CA VAL A 83 -0.03 -9.45 -3.29
C VAL A 83 -1.34 -8.75 -3.66
N LEU A 84 -1.36 -7.41 -3.66
CA LEU A 84 -2.54 -6.61 -4.02
C LEU A 84 -3.02 -6.95 -5.44
N ARG A 85 -2.10 -6.98 -6.40
CA ARG A 85 -2.41 -7.35 -7.77
C ARG A 85 -3.05 -8.73 -7.87
N ARG A 86 -2.51 -9.71 -7.14
CA ARG A 86 -3.01 -11.10 -7.17
C ARG A 86 -4.37 -11.22 -6.49
N LYS A 87 -4.54 -10.55 -5.36
CA LYS A 87 -5.80 -10.51 -4.60
C LYS A 87 -6.94 -9.89 -5.42
N GLU A 88 -6.66 -8.78 -6.10
CA GLU A 88 -7.65 -8.07 -6.91
C GLU A 88 -7.76 -8.61 -8.35
N GLY A 89 -7.07 -9.69 -8.69
CA GLY A 89 -7.15 -10.32 -9.99
C GLY A 89 -6.57 -9.52 -11.16
N TYR A 90 -5.66 -8.58 -10.89
CA TYR A 90 -5.03 -7.78 -11.93
C TYR A 90 -4.06 -8.60 -12.77
N ARG A 91 -4.21 -8.52 -14.08
CA ARG A 91 -3.40 -9.19 -15.11
C ARG A 91 -2.70 -8.17 -16.00
N PRO A 92 -1.63 -8.52 -16.70
CA PRO A 92 -1.07 -7.64 -17.73
C PRO A 92 -2.14 -7.24 -18.76
N LEU A 93 -2.04 -6.04 -19.30
CA LEU A 93 -2.90 -5.56 -20.38
C LEU A 93 -2.79 -6.45 -21.60
N ASN A 94 -3.89 -6.58 -22.36
CA ASN A 94 -3.85 -7.10 -23.69
C ASN A 94 -3.16 -6.12 -24.65
N SER A 95 -2.83 -6.54 -25.86
CA SER A 95 -2.07 -5.72 -26.82
C SER A 95 -2.81 -4.44 -27.25
N SER A 96 -4.13 -4.51 -27.41
CA SER A 96 -4.92 -3.34 -27.84
C SER A 96 -5.03 -2.28 -26.75
N ASP A 97 -5.37 -2.67 -25.52
CA ASP A 97 -5.45 -1.75 -24.38
C ASP A 97 -4.07 -1.15 -24.06
N ARG A 98 -3.03 -1.95 -24.21
CA ARG A 98 -1.66 -1.50 -24.01
C ARG A 98 -1.27 -0.42 -25.00
N MET A 99 -1.51 -0.63 -26.30
CA MET A 99 -1.22 0.38 -27.32
C MET A 99 -1.99 1.67 -27.10
N ARG A 100 -3.29 1.55 -26.76
CA ARG A 100 -4.14 2.70 -26.43
C ARG A 100 -3.55 3.51 -25.27
N LEU A 101 -3.22 2.86 -24.16
CA LEU A 101 -2.71 3.51 -22.96
C LEU A 101 -1.30 4.08 -23.14
N GLU A 102 -0.40 3.39 -23.86
CA GLU A 102 0.95 3.89 -24.16
C GLU A 102 0.88 5.17 -25.03
N ARG A 103 -0.04 5.23 -26.00
CA ARG A 103 -0.31 6.45 -26.77
C ARG A 103 -0.77 7.59 -25.85
N LEU A 104 -1.77 7.36 -24.99
CA LEU A 104 -2.28 8.40 -24.07
C LEU A 104 -1.21 8.89 -23.11
N LEU A 105 -0.38 7.99 -22.56
CA LEU A 105 0.74 8.35 -21.69
C LEU A 105 1.77 9.23 -22.42
N SER A 106 2.06 8.90 -23.69
CA SER A 106 2.95 9.70 -24.53
C SER A 106 2.38 11.10 -24.78
N GLU A 107 1.09 11.20 -25.12
CA GLU A 107 0.40 12.49 -25.32
C GLU A 107 0.40 13.35 -24.03
N MET A 108 0.31 12.75 -22.86
CA MET A 108 0.40 13.45 -21.58
C MET A 108 1.85 13.82 -21.18
N GLY A 109 2.86 13.46 -21.98
CA GLY A 109 4.26 13.68 -21.65
C GLY A 109 4.73 12.87 -20.43
N MET A 110 4.04 11.80 -20.10
CA MET A 110 4.40 10.90 -18.99
C MET A 110 5.48 9.90 -19.43
N ASN A 111 6.72 10.34 -19.40
CA ASN A 111 7.89 9.54 -19.80
C ASN A 111 8.33 8.52 -18.74
N ARG A 112 7.46 8.15 -17.80
CA ARG A 112 7.75 7.18 -16.76
C ARG A 112 7.39 5.78 -17.24
N LYS A 113 8.24 4.81 -16.95
CA LYS A 113 7.96 3.38 -17.13
C LYS A 113 6.86 2.95 -16.14
N LEU A 114 5.61 3.31 -16.45
CA LEU A 114 4.45 2.87 -15.68
C LEU A 114 4.15 1.41 -16.02
N LYS A 115 3.94 0.62 -14.98
CA LYS A 115 3.45 -0.76 -15.11
C LYS A 115 1.93 -0.72 -15.07
N LEU A 116 1.31 -1.09 -16.19
CA LEU A 116 -0.14 -1.03 -16.35
C LEU A 116 -0.73 -2.45 -16.26
N TYR A 117 -1.78 -2.58 -15.49
CA TYR A 117 -2.51 -3.83 -15.30
C TYR A 117 -4.02 -3.62 -15.46
N ARG A 118 -4.73 -4.68 -15.81
CA ARG A 118 -6.20 -4.69 -15.84
C ARG A 118 -6.77 -5.83 -15.02
N ASN A 119 -7.97 -5.65 -14.50
CA ASN A 119 -8.83 -6.74 -14.05
C ASN A 119 -10.11 -6.76 -14.88
N ASN A 120 -10.92 -7.81 -14.76
CA ASN A 120 -12.16 -7.97 -15.51
C ASN A 120 -13.39 -7.42 -14.77
N ASP A 121 -13.20 -6.60 -13.73
CA ASP A 121 -14.30 -5.98 -13.01
C ASP A 121 -15.01 -4.99 -13.93
N ALA A 122 -16.35 -5.09 -14.01
CA ALA A 122 -17.19 -4.20 -14.80
C ALA A 122 -17.39 -2.81 -14.16
N ARG A 123 -17.04 -2.65 -12.88
CA ARG A 123 -17.11 -1.35 -12.21
C ARG A 123 -16.07 -0.39 -12.79
N VAL A 124 -16.44 0.88 -12.89
CA VAL A 124 -15.53 1.94 -13.33
C VAL A 124 -14.64 2.32 -12.15
N ASN A 125 -13.41 1.80 -12.14
CA ASN A 125 -12.44 2.06 -11.07
C ASN A 125 -11.01 1.97 -11.58
N ALA A 126 -10.11 2.74 -10.94
CA ALA A 126 -8.67 2.67 -11.13
C ALA A 126 -7.97 2.70 -9.77
N ALA A 127 -6.77 2.19 -9.70
CA ALA A 127 -6.00 2.20 -8.45
C ALA A 127 -4.50 2.28 -8.73
N ALA A 128 -3.78 3.13 -8.00
CA ALA A 128 -2.32 3.15 -8.00
C ALA A 128 -1.78 2.17 -6.96
N PHE A 129 -0.81 1.36 -7.37
CA PHE A 129 -0.11 0.41 -6.51
C PHE A 129 1.37 0.78 -6.42
N GLY A 130 1.83 1.14 -5.23
CA GLY A 130 3.23 1.52 -5.04
C GLY A 130 3.61 2.79 -5.83
N PHE A 131 4.82 2.81 -6.39
CA PHE A 131 5.37 4.05 -6.97
C PHE A 131 5.08 4.26 -8.47
N ASN A 132 4.85 3.21 -9.21
CA ASN A 132 4.77 3.28 -10.68
C ASN A 132 3.87 2.20 -11.30
N THR A 133 2.89 1.72 -10.58
CA THR A 133 1.95 0.70 -11.06
C THR A 133 0.53 1.24 -10.99
N ILE A 134 -0.21 1.15 -12.08
CA ILE A 134 -1.63 1.51 -12.16
C ILE A 134 -2.42 0.29 -12.62
N GLY A 135 -3.46 -0.03 -11.86
CA GLY A 135 -4.46 -1.02 -12.21
C GLY A 135 -5.74 -0.34 -12.70
N LEU A 136 -6.25 -0.79 -13.82
CA LEU A 136 -7.50 -0.31 -14.41
C LEU A 136 -8.50 -1.46 -14.46
N THR A 137 -9.76 -1.18 -14.15
CA THR A 137 -10.81 -2.16 -14.32
C THR A 137 -11.24 -2.26 -15.78
N GLY A 138 -11.81 -3.40 -16.17
CA GLY A 138 -12.43 -3.56 -17.48
C GLY A 138 -13.52 -2.52 -17.74
N GLY A 139 -14.28 -2.15 -16.69
CA GLY A 139 -15.31 -1.12 -16.75
C GLY A 139 -14.75 0.26 -17.14
N VAL A 140 -13.63 0.69 -16.54
CA VAL A 140 -12.98 1.94 -16.94
C VAL A 140 -12.53 1.91 -18.40
N LEU A 141 -11.87 0.83 -18.82
CA LEU A 141 -11.35 0.72 -20.18
C LEU A 141 -12.43 0.70 -21.24
N ALA A 142 -13.63 0.16 -20.90
CA ALA A 142 -14.77 0.07 -21.81
C ALA A 142 -15.66 1.32 -21.80
N ALA A 143 -15.83 1.96 -20.64
CA ALA A 143 -16.82 3.04 -20.46
C ALA A 143 -16.23 4.45 -20.63
N THR A 144 -14.91 4.63 -20.59
CA THR A 144 -14.29 5.95 -20.65
C THR A 144 -13.74 6.27 -22.04
N SER A 145 -13.93 7.53 -22.45
CA SER A 145 -13.26 8.13 -23.60
C SER A 145 -11.75 8.30 -23.32
N ASP A 146 -10.97 8.59 -24.34
CA ASP A 146 -9.53 8.81 -24.20
C ASP A 146 -9.22 10.01 -23.29
N GLU A 147 -10.01 11.08 -23.35
CA GLU A 147 -9.82 12.27 -22.51
C GLU A 147 -10.17 11.99 -21.03
N GLU A 148 -11.25 11.26 -20.77
CA GLU A 148 -11.60 10.83 -19.41
C GLU A 148 -10.54 9.89 -18.84
N LEU A 149 -10.04 8.97 -19.65
CA LEU A 149 -9.01 8.03 -19.25
C LEU A 149 -7.68 8.73 -18.93
N LYS A 150 -7.30 9.79 -19.67
CA LYS A 150 -6.19 10.69 -19.30
C LYS A 150 -6.44 11.34 -17.95
N GLY A 151 -7.66 11.80 -17.69
CA GLY A 151 -8.07 12.35 -16.39
C GLY A 151 -7.86 11.35 -15.25
N VAL A 152 -8.36 10.13 -15.41
CA VAL A 152 -8.21 9.03 -14.44
C VAL A 152 -6.72 8.74 -14.17
N ILE A 153 -5.92 8.53 -15.22
CA ILE A 153 -4.49 8.21 -15.09
C ILE A 153 -3.70 9.36 -14.44
N SER A 154 -4.08 10.61 -14.71
CA SER A 154 -3.42 11.77 -14.12
C SER A 154 -3.74 11.97 -12.64
N HIS A 155 -4.88 11.43 -12.20
CA HIS A 155 -5.32 11.49 -10.81
C HIS A 155 -4.56 10.48 -9.95
N GLU A 156 -4.32 9.28 -10.47
CA GLU A 156 -3.62 8.19 -9.78
C GLU A 156 -2.09 8.42 -9.75
#